data_0944a5ca79710f6568e88ebcc12a9a30
#
_entry.id   0944a5ca79710f6568e88ebcc12a9a30
#
_cell.length_a   1.000
_cell.length_b   1.000
_cell.length_c   1.000
_cell.angle_alpha   90.00
_cell.angle_beta   90.00
_cell.angle_gamma   90.00
#
_symmetry.space_group_name_H-M   'P 1'
#
loop_
_entity.id
_entity.type
_entity.pdbx_description
1 polymer ?
#
loop_
_entity_poly.entity_id
_entity_poly.type
_entity_poly.pdbx_seq_one_letter_code
_entity_poly.pdbx_strand_id
1 'polypeptide(L)'
;MHHTPPEAKFTTLTLFGISSGNIRWGLAQMGTSVPKLKQVPGLLFFKLLGSGRGKGFSIKPNFRRYGLMCTWQSKADADVFLRHSPLMQEYQQHTDEVWTLKMLPYQQHGLWDGQAPFTPVLAQPHTSGPIAVLTRASINWRALPGFWRFVPKTSQALDNAEGLIC
;
A
#
# COMPACT_ATOMS: atom_id res chain seq x y z
N MET A 1 -34.92 15.01 1.62
CA MET A 1 -33.86 14.04 2.03
C MET A 1 -32.52 14.58 1.54
N HIS A 2 -31.74 15.19 2.43
CA HIS A 2 -30.40 15.63 2.08
C HIS A 2 -29.51 14.37 1.90
N HIS A 3 -29.16 14.07 0.66
CA HIS A 3 -28.19 13.06 0.35
C HIS A 3 -26.80 13.66 0.70
N THR A 4 -26.33 13.38 1.90
CA THR A 4 -24.93 13.66 2.25
C THR A 4 -24.07 12.84 1.30
N PRO A 5 -23.19 13.46 0.50
CA PRO A 5 -22.30 12.69 -0.36
C PRO A 5 -21.48 11.73 0.52
N PRO A 6 -21.21 10.50 0.06
CA PRO A 6 -20.41 9.54 0.82
C PRO A 6 -19.09 10.19 1.18
N GLU A 7 -18.78 10.20 2.48
CA GLU A 7 -17.56 10.79 3.01
C GLU A 7 -16.35 10.17 2.33
N ALA A 8 -15.46 11.02 1.88
CA ALA A 8 -14.28 10.66 1.11
C ALA A 8 -13.42 9.67 1.87
N LYS A 9 -13.39 8.42 1.43
CA LYS A 9 -12.47 7.42 1.99
C LYS A 9 -11.03 7.84 1.69
N PHE A 10 -10.28 8.07 2.74
CA PHE A 10 -8.87 8.48 2.66
C PHE A 10 -7.97 7.25 2.61
N THR A 11 -6.92 7.27 1.82
CA THR A 11 -6.00 6.14 1.67
C THR A 11 -4.59 6.54 2.08
N THR A 12 -3.92 5.65 2.80
CA THR A 12 -2.49 5.77 3.12
C THR A 12 -1.73 4.54 2.67
N LEU A 13 -0.52 4.75 2.16
CA LEU A 13 0.46 3.70 1.93
C LEU A 13 1.71 4.08 2.72
N THR A 14 1.98 3.33 3.79
CA THR A 14 3.19 3.49 4.60
C THR A 14 4.21 2.44 4.22
N LEU A 15 5.41 2.87 3.89
CA LEU A 15 6.56 2.03 3.59
C LEU A 15 7.51 2.03 4.77
N PHE A 16 7.97 0.84 5.14
CA PHE A 16 8.87 0.60 6.26
C PHE A 16 10.19 0.01 5.77
N GLY A 17 11.30 0.63 6.14
CA GLY A 17 12.63 0.07 6.04
C GLY A 17 13.03 -0.58 7.36
N ILE A 18 12.93 -1.90 7.46
CA ILE A 18 13.28 -2.65 8.67
C ILE A 18 14.79 -2.62 8.87
N SER A 19 15.25 -2.23 10.05
CA SER A 19 16.67 -2.26 10.42
C SER A 19 17.23 -3.70 10.39
N SER A 20 18.50 -3.83 10.03
CA SER A 20 19.13 -5.14 9.77
C SER A 20 19.02 -6.12 10.94
N GLY A 21 19.07 -5.63 12.17
CA GLY A 21 18.90 -6.45 13.38
C GLY A 21 17.47 -6.94 13.63
N ASN A 22 16.47 -6.32 12.98
CA ASN A 22 15.03 -6.53 13.26
C ASN A 22 14.29 -7.32 12.16
N ILE A 23 15.00 -7.97 11.23
CA ILE A 23 14.39 -8.69 10.09
C ILE A 23 13.37 -9.75 10.56
N ARG A 24 13.68 -10.51 11.61
CA ARG A 24 12.78 -11.53 12.16
C ARG A 24 11.51 -10.90 12.72
N TRP A 25 11.64 -9.78 13.41
CA TRP A 25 10.52 -9.00 13.91
C TRP A 25 9.65 -8.50 12.75
N GLY A 26 10.24 -7.89 11.71
CA GLY A 26 9.52 -7.41 10.53
C GLY A 26 8.74 -8.50 9.81
N LEU A 27 9.33 -9.70 9.67
CA LEU A 27 8.65 -10.85 9.08
C LEU A 27 7.46 -11.30 9.94
N ALA A 28 7.62 -11.34 11.27
CA ALA A 28 6.55 -11.69 12.19
C ALA A 28 5.37 -10.71 12.12
N GLN A 29 5.62 -9.42 11.84
CA GLN A 29 4.56 -8.41 11.72
C GLN A 29 3.55 -8.71 10.60
N MET A 30 3.91 -9.45 9.58
CA MET A 30 2.97 -9.86 8.51
C MET A 30 1.78 -10.69 9.06
N GLY A 31 1.94 -11.32 10.22
CA GLY A 31 0.87 -12.03 10.94
C GLY A 31 0.40 -11.31 12.20
N THR A 32 1.33 -10.89 13.06
CA THR A 32 1.02 -10.35 14.40
C THR A 32 0.36 -8.97 14.36
N SER A 33 0.57 -8.19 13.31
CA SER A 33 -0.11 -6.90 13.13
C SER A 33 -1.58 -7.02 12.72
N VAL A 34 -1.99 -8.14 12.12
CA VAL A 34 -3.36 -8.33 11.60
C VAL A 34 -4.43 -8.16 12.68
N PRO A 35 -4.38 -8.84 13.84
CA PRO A 35 -5.39 -8.65 14.89
C PRO A 35 -5.38 -7.23 15.47
N LYS A 36 -4.21 -6.57 15.57
CA LYS A 36 -4.09 -5.18 16.03
C LYS A 36 -4.77 -4.23 15.04
N LEU A 37 -4.55 -4.40 13.75
CA LEU A 37 -5.14 -3.57 12.69
C LEU A 37 -6.66 -3.70 12.63
N LYS A 38 -7.22 -4.89 12.85
CA LYS A 38 -8.67 -5.11 12.87
C LYS A 38 -9.41 -4.32 13.96
N GLN A 39 -8.71 -3.86 14.99
CA GLN A 39 -9.26 -3.13 16.12
C GLN A 39 -9.07 -1.61 16.00
N VAL A 40 -8.45 -1.11 14.93
CA VAL A 40 -8.16 0.31 14.75
C VAL A 40 -9.45 1.05 14.36
N PRO A 41 -9.88 2.04 15.15
CA PRO A 41 -11.05 2.85 14.83
C PRO A 41 -10.88 3.59 13.50
N GLY A 42 -11.95 3.65 12.70
CA GLY A 42 -11.95 4.34 11.42
C GLY A 42 -11.17 3.64 10.29
N LEU A 43 -10.49 2.51 10.56
CA LEU A 43 -9.83 1.71 9.55
C LEU A 43 -10.85 0.79 8.87
N LEU A 44 -11.10 1.00 7.58
CA LEU A 44 -12.10 0.26 6.79
C LEU A 44 -11.51 -0.96 6.08
N PHE A 45 -10.27 -0.82 5.62
CA PHE A 45 -9.56 -1.87 4.89
C PHE A 45 -8.06 -1.71 5.08
N PHE A 46 -7.33 -2.81 5.13
CA PHE A 46 -5.87 -2.78 5.15
C PHE A 46 -5.25 -3.96 4.41
N LYS A 47 -4.01 -3.76 3.97
CA LYS A 47 -3.14 -4.81 3.46
C LYS A 47 -1.71 -4.59 3.93
N LEU A 48 -1.14 -5.67 4.45
CA LEU A 48 0.30 -5.77 4.65
C LEU A 48 0.92 -6.28 3.35
N LEU A 49 1.97 -5.59 2.89
CA LEU A 49 2.62 -5.81 1.62
C LEU A 49 4.08 -6.15 1.85
N GLY A 50 4.55 -7.23 1.24
CA GLY A 50 5.97 -7.49 1.09
C GLY A 50 6.50 -6.81 -0.18
N SER A 51 7.81 -6.71 -0.32
CA SER A 51 8.45 -6.20 -1.53
C SER A 51 9.45 -7.17 -2.14
N GLY A 52 9.73 -7.03 -3.43
CA GLY A 52 10.84 -7.67 -4.13
C GLY A 52 12.14 -6.92 -3.95
N ARG A 53 13.29 -7.55 -4.28
CA ARG A 53 14.61 -6.91 -4.31
C ARG A 53 14.83 -6.17 -5.62
N GLY A 54 15.57 -5.06 -5.55
CA GLY A 54 15.97 -4.29 -6.72
C GLY A 54 14.88 -3.39 -7.27
N LYS A 55 15.09 -2.88 -8.47
CA LYS A 55 14.12 -2.09 -9.22
C LYS A 55 13.17 -3.00 -9.99
N GLY A 56 11.91 -2.62 -10.11
CA GLY A 56 10.89 -3.35 -10.85
C GLY A 56 10.41 -4.63 -10.16
N PHE A 57 9.93 -5.59 -10.95
CA PHE A 57 9.40 -6.85 -10.43
C PHE A 57 10.54 -7.84 -10.13
N SER A 58 10.58 -8.37 -8.92
CA SER A 58 11.57 -9.38 -8.52
C SER A 58 10.92 -10.56 -7.81
N ILE A 59 11.34 -11.77 -8.18
CA ILE A 59 10.95 -13.01 -7.50
C ILE A 59 11.65 -13.16 -6.14
N LYS A 60 12.80 -12.48 -5.98
CA LYS A 60 13.56 -12.55 -4.71
C LYS A 60 12.93 -11.57 -3.71
N PRO A 61 12.49 -12.04 -2.53
CA PRO A 61 11.88 -11.15 -1.53
C PRO A 61 12.91 -10.21 -0.91
N ASN A 62 12.45 -9.01 -0.56
CA ASN A 62 13.21 -8.09 0.26
C ASN A 62 12.64 -8.08 1.69
N PHE A 63 13.28 -8.81 2.58
CA PHE A 63 12.85 -8.92 3.98
C PHE A 63 13.09 -7.65 4.82
N ARG A 64 13.62 -6.60 4.23
CA ARG A 64 13.82 -5.31 4.88
C ARG A 64 12.81 -4.23 4.42
N ARG A 65 11.97 -4.52 3.44
CA ARG A 65 11.00 -3.55 2.91
C ARG A 65 9.60 -4.12 2.97
N TYR A 66 8.74 -3.45 3.70
CA TYR A 66 7.33 -3.79 3.85
C TYR A 66 6.46 -2.55 3.61
N GLY A 67 5.21 -2.79 3.26
CA GLY A 67 4.20 -1.76 3.12
C GLY A 67 2.96 -2.06 3.95
N LEU A 68 2.31 -1.02 4.41
CA LEU A 68 0.98 -1.07 5.00
C LEU A 68 0.08 -0.11 4.23
N MET A 69 -0.85 -0.67 3.46
CA MET A 69 -1.89 0.09 2.81
C MET A 69 -3.16 0.07 3.64
N CYS A 70 -3.74 1.23 3.86
CA CYS A 70 -4.94 1.43 4.65
C CYS A 70 -5.95 2.31 3.92
N THR A 71 -7.23 1.98 4.03
CA THR A 71 -8.34 2.85 3.66
C THR A 71 -9.09 3.26 4.92
N TRP A 72 -9.32 4.54 5.08
CA TRP A 72 -9.84 5.16 6.29
C TRP A 72 -11.23 5.75 6.05
N GLN A 73 -12.02 5.82 7.11
CA GLN A 73 -13.29 6.53 7.11
C GLN A 73 -13.07 8.03 6.90
N SER A 74 -12.02 8.58 7.53
CA SER A 74 -11.66 9.99 7.40
C SER A 74 -10.14 10.21 7.39
N LYS A 75 -9.70 11.39 6.94
CA LYS A 75 -8.30 11.84 7.07
C LYS A 75 -7.89 11.96 8.54
N ALA A 76 -8.81 12.36 9.41
CA ALA A 76 -8.53 12.50 10.84
C ALA A 76 -8.17 11.15 11.48
N ASP A 77 -8.90 10.08 11.16
CA ASP A 77 -8.61 8.73 11.64
C ASP A 77 -7.23 8.25 11.20
N ALA A 78 -6.89 8.50 9.93
CA ALA A 78 -5.56 8.20 9.42
C ALA A 78 -4.46 8.97 10.18
N ASP A 79 -4.66 10.27 10.42
CA ASP A 79 -3.69 11.11 11.11
C ASP A 79 -3.52 10.70 12.58
N VAL A 80 -4.60 10.30 13.27
CA VAL A 80 -4.54 9.76 14.63
C VAL A 80 -3.75 8.45 14.66
N PHE A 81 -4.05 7.52 13.76
CA PHE A 81 -3.32 6.24 13.67
C PHE A 81 -1.83 6.46 13.41
N LEU A 82 -1.49 7.26 12.42
CA LEU A 82 -0.08 7.47 12.02
C LEU A 82 0.75 8.13 13.14
N ARG A 83 0.14 8.99 13.96
CA ARG A 83 0.86 9.72 15.01
C ARG A 83 0.84 9.06 16.38
N HIS A 84 -0.26 8.40 16.72
CA HIS A 84 -0.53 8.00 18.11
C HIS A 84 -0.75 6.50 18.31
N SER A 85 -0.85 5.71 17.22
CA SER A 85 -1.08 4.28 17.36
C SER A 85 0.12 3.58 17.99
N PRO A 86 -0.09 2.71 19.01
CA PRO A 86 0.97 1.87 19.55
C PRO A 86 1.66 1.00 18.49
N LEU A 87 0.90 0.55 17.49
CA LEU A 87 1.44 -0.22 16.37
C LEU A 87 2.45 0.61 15.56
N MET A 88 2.14 1.87 15.24
CA MET A 88 3.08 2.74 14.51
C MET A 88 4.32 3.07 15.34
N GLN A 89 4.17 3.27 16.64
CA GLN A 89 5.31 3.46 17.55
C GLN A 89 6.20 2.22 17.60
N GLU A 90 5.60 1.02 17.66
CA GLU A 90 6.34 -0.24 17.60
C GLU A 90 7.13 -0.38 16.29
N TYR A 91 6.53 -0.03 15.15
CA TYR A 91 7.23 -0.01 13.85
C TYR A 91 8.40 0.99 13.86
N GLN A 92 8.20 2.21 14.37
CA GLN A 92 9.25 3.23 14.42
C GLN A 92 10.49 2.80 15.20
N GLN A 93 10.32 2.00 16.26
CA GLN A 93 11.43 1.47 17.07
C GLN A 93 12.27 0.41 16.32
N HIS A 94 11.73 -0.22 15.29
CA HIS A 94 12.35 -1.35 14.58
C HIS A 94 12.72 -1.02 13.13
N THR A 95 12.53 0.23 12.72
CA THR A 95 12.76 0.67 11.33
C THR A 95 13.80 1.76 11.26
N ASP A 96 14.59 1.77 10.19
CA ASP A 96 15.53 2.84 9.85
C ASP A 96 14.81 3.95 9.06
N GLU A 97 13.69 3.60 8.42
CA GLU A 97 12.94 4.50 7.54
C GLU A 97 11.45 4.20 7.61
N VAL A 98 10.66 5.26 7.75
CA VAL A 98 9.19 5.21 7.61
C VAL A 98 8.75 6.34 6.70
N TRP A 99 8.06 6.00 5.63
CA TRP A 99 7.55 6.98 4.68
C TRP A 99 6.09 6.69 4.37
N THR A 100 5.24 7.73 4.36
CA THR A 100 3.79 7.58 4.15
C THR A 100 3.30 8.47 3.03
N LEU A 101 2.71 7.84 2.03
CA LEU A 101 1.87 8.49 1.03
C LEU A 101 0.46 8.65 1.57
N LYS A 102 -0.09 9.85 1.42
CA LYS A 102 -1.48 10.19 1.74
C LYS A 102 -2.20 10.50 0.44
N MET A 103 -3.29 9.78 0.16
CA MET A 103 -3.93 9.78 -1.15
C MET A 103 -5.44 9.88 -1.03
N LEU A 104 -6.05 10.51 -2.03
CA LEU A 104 -7.50 10.45 -2.25
C LEU A 104 -7.76 9.52 -3.43
N PRO A 105 -8.56 8.46 -3.25
CA PRO A 105 -8.92 7.57 -4.35
C PRO A 105 -9.68 8.33 -5.43
N TYR A 106 -9.20 8.23 -6.66
CA TYR A 106 -9.85 8.85 -7.82
C TYR A 106 -10.67 7.83 -8.62
N GLN A 107 -10.09 6.67 -8.88
CA GLN A 107 -10.69 5.63 -9.69
C GLN A 107 -10.33 4.25 -9.15
N GLN A 108 -11.27 3.33 -9.20
CA GLN A 108 -11.04 1.92 -8.86
C GLN A 108 -11.69 1.03 -9.90
N HIS A 109 -10.97 -0.03 -10.30
CA HIS A 109 -11.49 -1.13 -11.08
C HIS A 109 -11.20 -2.46 -10.37
N GLY A 110 -12.16 -3.38 -10.44
CA GLY A 110 -12.03 -4.70 -9.83
C GLY A 110 -12.17 -4.69 -8.30
N LEU A 111 -11.96 -5.87 -7.73
CA LEU A 111 -12.10 -6.11 -6.30
C LEU A 111 -10.76 -6.54 -5.68
N TRP A 112 -10.55 -6.20 -4.42
CA TRP A 112 -9.45 -6.70 -3.62
C TRP A 112 -10.01 -7.54 -2.47
N ASP A 113 -9.77 -8.86 -2.54
CA ASP A 113 -10.36 -9.84 -1.62
C ASP A 113 -11.90 -9.76 -1.55
N GLY A 114 -12.54 -9.63 -2.72
CA GLY A 114 -14.00 -9.52 -2.82
C GLY A 114 -14.58 -8.17 -2.41
N GLN A 115 -13.74 -7.17 -2.08
CA GLN A 115 -14.16 -5.84 -1.65
C GLN A 115 -13.72 -4.76 -2.63
N ALA A 116 -14.45 -3.65 -2.67
CA ALA A 116 -14.06 -2.42 -3.35
C ALA A 116 -13.58 -1.38 -2.30
N PRO A 117 -12.30 -1.45 -1.86
CA PRO A 117 -11.85 -0.67 -0.71
C PRO A 117 -11.71 0.83 -1.00
N PHE A 118 -11.57 1.20 -2.26
CA PHE A 118 -11.35 2.59 -2.65
C PHE A 118 -12.63 3.17 -3.23
N THR A 119 -13.34 3.97 -2.47
CA THR A 119 -14.48 4.71 -3.01
C THR A 119 -13.97 5.98 -3.67
N PRO A 120 -14.15 6.16 -4.98
CA PRO A 120 -13.76 7.39 -5.66
C PRO A 120 -14.46 8.59 -5.03
N VAL A 121 -13.68 9.63 -4.77
CA VAL A 121 -14.14 10.85 -4.09
C VAL A 121 -14.35 11.97 -5.08
N LEU A 122 -13.60 11.97 -6.17
CA LEU A 122 -13.54 13.07 -7.12
C LEU A 122 -14.24 12.68 -8.42
N ALA A 123 -15.11 13.55 -8.91
CA ALA A 123 -15.75 13.39 -10.22
C ALA A 123 -14.73 13.59 -11.38
N GLN A 124 -13.63 14.30 -11.15
CA GLN A 124 -12.56 14.55 -12.12
C GLN A 124 -11.18 14.55 -11.44
N PRO A 125 -10.12 14.10 -12.14
CA PRO A 125 -8.77 14.20 -11.61
C PRO A 125 -8.38 15.66 -11.41
N HIS A 126 -7.72 15.96 -10.32
CA HIS A 126 -6.96 17.20 -10.23
C HIS A 126 -5.84 17.14 -11.27
N THR A 127 -5.89 18.04 -12.23
CA THR A 127 -4.96 18.09 -13.37
C THR A 127 -3.55 18.56 -12.98
N SER A 128 -3.36 18.97 -11.73
CA SER A 128 -2.07 19.45 -11.23
C SER A 128 -1.65 18.65 -10.00
N GLY A 129 -0.68 17.76 -10.16
CA GLY A 129 -0.07 17.02 -9.07
C GLY A 129 0.30 15.58 -9.42
N PRO A 130 1.11 14.91 -8.59
CA PRO A 130 1.49 13.53 -8.81
C PRO A 130 0.29 12.59 -8.64
N ILE A 131 0.21 11.59 -9.51
CA ILE A 131 -0.81 10.53 -9.47
C ILE A 131 -0.13 9.22 -9.08
N ALA A 132 -0.68 8.52 -8.09
CA ALA A 132 -0.26 7.17 -7.76
C ALA A 132 -1.19 6.15 -8.43
N VAL A 133 -0.61 5.22 -9.18
CA VAL A 133 -1.34 4.12 -9.80
C VAL A 133 -0.95 2.82 -9.12
N LEU A 134 -1.94 2.13 -8.56
CA LEU A 134 -1.76 0.82 -7.96
C LEU A 134 -2.37 -0.24 -8.89
N THR A 135 -1.53 -1.13 -9.39
CA THR A 135 -1.97 -2.28 -10.18
C THR A 135 -1.79 -3.55 -9.36
N ARG A 136 -2.86 -4.33 -9.25
CA ARG A 136 -2.85 -5.67 -8.64
C ARG A 136 -3.28 -6.71 -9.65
N ALA A 137 -2.48 -7.78 -9.78
CA ALA A 137 -2.84 -8.94 -10.57
C ALA A 137 -2.71 -10.22 -9.73
N SER A 138 -3.65 -11.15 -9.90
CA SER A 138 -3.51 -12.52 -9.42
C SER A 138 -3.08 -13.39 -10.59
N ILE A 139 -1.90 -13.99 -10.48
CA ILE A 139 -1.34 -14.80 -11.57
C ILE A 139 -1.65 -16.26 -11.28
N ASN A 140 -2.30 -16.94 -12.22
CA ASN A 140 -2.48 -18.38 -12.14
C ASN A 140 -1.10 -19.05 -12.08
N TRP A 141 -0.92 -20.04 -11.20
CA TRP A 141 0.34 -20.74 -11.01
C TRP A 141 0.88 -21.36 -12.32
N ARG A 142 0.01 -21.79 -13.24
CA ARG A 142 0.39 -22.30 -14.57
C ARG A 142 0.95 -21.22 -15.49
N ALA A 143 0.59 -19.96 -15.28
CA ALA A 143 1.06 -18.82 -16.05
C ALA A 143 2.35 -18.19 -15.48
N LEU A 144 2.78 -18.58 -14.28
CA LEU A 144 3.97 -18.04 -13.61
C LEU A 144 5.24 -18.10 -14.50
N PRO A 145 5.61 -19.22 -15.16
CA PRO A 145 6.81 -19.26 -16.00
C PRO A 145 6.75 -18.27 -17.14
N GLY A 146 5.59 -18.16 -17.80
CA GLY A 146 5.35 -17.17 -18.87
C GLY A 146 5.46 -15.75 -18.35
N PHE A 147 4.82 -15.44 -17.23
CA PHE A 147 4.88 -14.13 -16.59
C PHE A 147 6.33 -13.71 -16.33
N TRP A 148 7.12 -14.54 -15.64
CA TRP A 148 8.50 -14.20 -15.31
C TRP A 148 9.41 -14.05 -16.54
N ARG A 149 9.08 -14.68 -17.66
CA ARG A 149 9.79 -14.49 -18.94
C ARG A 149 9.61 -13.08 -19.52
N PHE A 150 8.46 -12.44 -19.28
CA PHE A 150 8.14 -11.11 -19.81
C PHE A 150 8.50 -9.95 -18.86
N VAL A 151 8.64 -10.23 -17.56
CA VAL A 151 8.94 -9.22 -16.53
C VAL A 151 10.14 -8.33 -16.87
N PRO A 152 11.31 -8.83 -17.35
CA PRO A 152 12.44 -7.96 -17.63
C PRO A 152 12.14 -6.89 -18.68
N LYS A 153 11.39 -7.24 -19.73
CA LYS A 153 11.00 -6.30 -20.80
C LYS A 153 10.07 -5.20 -20.27
N THR A 154 9.12 -5.57 -19.41
CA THR A 154 8.18 -4.61 -18.79
C THR A 154 8.89 -3.67 -17.84
N SER A 155 9.84 -4.18 -17.04
CA SER A 155 10.64 -3.36 -16.11
C SER A 155 11.50 -2.34 -16.86
N GLN A 156 12.14 -2.74 -17.98
CA GLN A 156 12.91 -1.81 -18.82
C GLN A 156 12.04 -0.73 -19.46
N ALA A 157 10.81 -1.05 -19.86
CA ALA A 157 9.89 -0.06 -20.40
C ALA A 157 9.49 1.00 -19.36
N LEU A 158 9.36 0.60 -18.11
CA LEU A 158 9.09 1.53 -17.00
C LEU A 158 10.29 2.43 -16.68
N ASP A 159 11.51 1.89 -16.74
CA ASP A 159 12.74 2.67 -16.48
C ASP A 159 12.92 3.86 -17.44
N ASN A 160 12.31 3.79 -18.62
CA ASN A 160 12.36 4.83 -19.67
C ASN A 160 11.12 5.74 -19.72
N ALA A 161 10.17 5.57 -18.80
CA ALA A 161 8.95 6.37 -18.77
C ALA A 161 9.22 7.75 -18.17
N GLU A 162 8.98 8.81 -18.96
CA GLU A 162 9.07 10.19 -18.49
C GLU A 162 8.04 10.49 -17.39
N GLY A 163 8.46 11.19 -16.34
CA GLY A 163 7.58 11.57 -15.23
C GLY A 163 7.34 10.46 -14.20
N LEU A 164 7.97 9.29 -14.33
CA LEU A 164 7.90 8.24 -13.33
C LEU A 164 8.75 8.61 -12.10
N ILE A 165 8.10 8.71 -10.96
CA ILE A 165 8.74 8.89 -9.65
C ILE A 165 8.71 7.52 -8.96
N CYS A 166 9.83 6.83 -8.90
CA CYS A 166 10.00 5.52 -8.23
C CYS A 166 11.05 5.59 -7.15
#